data_86f32ccc804795d9237a74bedfc29bea
#
_entry.id   86f32ccc804795d9237a74bedfc29bea
#
_cell.length_a   1.000
_cell.length_b   1.000
_cell.length_c   1.000
_cell.angle_alpha   90.00
_cell.angle_beta   90.00
_cell.angle_gamma   90.00
#
_symmetry.space_group_name_H-M   'P 1'
#
loop_
_entity.id
_entity.type
_entity.pdbx_description
1 polymer ?
#
loop_
_entity_poly.entity_id
_entity_poly.type
_entity_poly.pdbx_seq_one_letter_code
_entity_poly.pdbx_strand_id
1 'polypeptide(L)'
;MSKTNDTPQTQPQQPLSVLQSFTNLGMFASKDVHADTITLPNGAKAQFHVRELPDAEFRKLWGEGDRAKLIAATICDEDGKPVMNVTQAAQLKPLVAAELQRVAMKHSGFGDAAAQAQADAGNG
;
A
#
# COMPACT_ATOMS: atom_id res chain seq x y z
N MET A 1 -9.15 15.39 38.94
CA MET A 1 -9.36 15.65 38.00
C MET A 1 -9.21 15.41 37.54
N SER A 2 -9.12 15.62 37.87
CA SER A 2 -9.33 15.88 36.94
C SER A 2 -9.21 15.53 36.53
N LYS A 3 -9.01 15.60 36.18
CA LYS A 3 -9.34 15.83 35.32
C LYS A 3 -9.16 15.62 34.89
N THR A 4 -9.20 15.87 35.72
CA THR A 4 -9.41 16.14 34.86
C THR A 4 -9.25 15.74 34.47
N ASN A 5 -9.19 15.82 34.93
CA ASN A 5 -9.45 15.93 34.03
C ASN A 5 -9.36 15.36 33.80
N ASP A 6 -9.34 15.63 34.25
CA ASP A 6 -9.74 15.58 33.48
C ASP A 6 -9.87 14.92 33.21
N THR A 7 -9.92 14.96 33.61
CA THR A 7 -10.51 14.83 32.75
C THR A 7 -10.63 14.14 32.52
N PRO A 8 -10.68 14.30 32.68
CA PRO A 8 -11.22 14.03 31.87
C PRO A 8 -11.30 13.60 31.57
N GLN A 9 -11.51 13.57 31.65
CA GLN A 9 -11.99 13.55 30.65
C GLN A 9 -12.23 13.13 30.04
N THR A 10 -12.45 13.23 30.64
CA THR A 10 -13.00 13.16 29.63
C THR A 10 -12.98 12.95 29.44
N GLN A 11 -13.08 12.85 29.85
CA GLN A 11 -13.28 12.90 29.06
C GLN A 11 -13.50 12.46 28.86
N PRO A 12 -13.71 12.60 29.50
CA PRO A 12 -14.39 12.25 29.21
C PRO A 12 -14.21 11.16 29.06
N GLN A 13 -15.13 10.53 29.70
CA GLN A 13 -14.36 9.66 28.93
C GLN A 13 -13.59 10.30 27.80
N GLN A 14 -12.45 10.24 27.89
CA GLN A 14 -11.65 10.86 26.87
C GLN A 14 -11.72 10.01 25.60
N PRO A 15 -12.20 10.51 24.47
CA PRO A 15 -12.11 9.76 23.24
C PRO A 15 -10.66 9.47 22.90
N LEU A 16 -10.44 8.32 22.26
CA LEU A 16 -9.10 8.01 21.75
C LEU A 16 -8.67 9.10 20.79
N SER A 17 -7.39 9.46 20.82
CA SER A 17 -6.86 10.39 19.84
C SER A 17 -6.97 9.76 18.45
N VAL A 18 -6.95 10.58 17.42
CA VAL A 18 -6.96 10.09 16.04
C VAL A 18 -5.77 9.15 15.81
N LEU A 19 -4.61 9.50 16.35
CA LEU A 19 -3.42 8.66 16.22
C LEU A 19 -3.65 7.28 16.83
N GLN A 20 -4.21 7.21 18.04
CA GLN A 20 -4.48 5.93 18.69
C GLN A 20 -5.50 5.11 17.90
N SER A 21 -6.54 5.77 17.40
CA SER A 21 -7.54 5.08 16.58
C SER A 21 -6.92 4.49 15.33
N PHE A 22 -6.08 5.27 14.63
CA PHE A 22 -5.45 4.79 13.41
C PHE A 22 -4.49 3.65 13.71
N THR A 23 -3.74 3.72 14.81
CA THR A 23 -2.85 2.64 15.22
C THR A 23 -3.64 1.37 15.51
N ASN A 24 -4.72 1.49 16.28
CA ASN A 24 -5.54 0.34 16.67
C ASN A 24 -6.25 -0.29 15.48
N LEU A 25 -6.58 0.51 14.47
CA LEU A 25 -7.28 0.03 13.26
C LEU A 25 -6.31 -0.41 12.15
N GLY A 26 -5.01 -0.33 12.41
CA GLY A 26 -4.03 -0.79 11.42
C GLY A 26 -3.89 0.12 10.21
N MET A 27 -4.00 1.42 10.41
CA MET A 27 -3.98 2.38 9.30
C MET A 27 -2.57 2.85 8.92
N PHE A 28 -1.54 2.19 9.44
CA PHE A 28 -0.15 2.47 9.05
C PHE A 28 0.36 1.34 8.17
N ALA A 29 0.89 1.68 7.02
CA ALA A 29 1.18 0.72 5.95
C ALA A 29 2.43 -0.14 6.15
N SER A 30 3.29 0.20 7.08
CA SER A 30 4.67 -0.30 7.12
C SER A 30 4.84 -1.82 7.19
N LYS A 31 3.80 -2.57 7.57
CA LYS A 31 3.91 -4.02 7.71
C LYS A 31 2.89 -4.79 6.89
N ASP A 32 2.10 -4.10 6.09
CA ASP A 32 1.04 -4.78 5.35
C ASP A 32 1.60 -5.39 4.07
N VAL A 33 1.39 -6.70 3.93
CA VAL A 33 1.84 -7.48 2.78
C VAL A 33 0.63 -8.25 2.26
N HIS A 34 0.38 -8.15 0.96
CA HIS A 34 -0.81 -8.73 0.32
C HIS A 34 -0.41 -9.69 -0.78
N ALA A 35 -1.01 -10.88 -0.80
CA ALA A 35 -0.80 -11.84 -1.88
C ALA A 35 -1.52 -11.36 -3.14
N ASP A 36 -0.89 -11.55 -4.29
CA ASP A 36 -1.51 -11.24 -5.57
C ASP A 36 -0.94 -12.13 -6.67
N THR A 37 -1.53 -12.04 -7.85
CA THR A 37 -1.17 -12.87 -8.99
C THR A 37 -1.33 -12.04 -10.27
N ILE A 38 -0.42 -12.23 -11.22
CA ILE A 38 -0.61 -11.68 -12.57
C ILE A 38 -0.50 -12.82 -13.58
N THR A 39 -1.09 -12.60 -14.76
CA THR A 39 -0.94 -13.51 -15.88
C THR A 39 0.20 -13.00 -16.76
N LEU A 40 1.18 -13.85 -17.00
CA LEU A 40 2.33 -13.52 -17.83
C LEU A 40 1.96 -13.58 -19.31
N PRO A 41 2.79 -12.96 -20.19
CA PRO A 41 2.52 -12.98 -21.63
C PRO A 41 2.38 -14.39 -22.23
N ASN A 42 3.04 -15.38 -21.63
CA ASN A 42 2.95 -16.77 -22.09
C ASN A 42 1.75 -17.53 -21.53
N GLY A 43 0.87 -16.84 -20.78
CA GLY A 43 -0.31 -17.45 -20.18
C GLY A 43 -0.11 -18.04 -18.80
N ALA A 44 1.12 -18.17 -18.35
CA ALA A 44 1.39 -18.69 -17.01
C ALA A 44 1.01 -17.66 -15.95
N LYS A 45 0.75 -18.14 -14.73
CA LYS A 45 0.44 -17.26 -13.60
C LYS A 45 1.69 -17.08 -12.75
N ALA A 46 1.93 -15.84 -12.31
CA ALA A 46 2.99 -15.53 -11.38
C ALA A 46 2.37 -15.08 -10.06
N GLN A 47 2.74 -15.76 -8.97
CA GLN A 47 2.27 -15.45 -7.63
C GLN A 47 3.36 -14.72 -6.87
N PHE A 48 2.96 -13.70 -6.12
CA PHE A 48 3.90 -12.89 -5.37
C PHE A 48 3.15 -12.16 -4.28
N HIS A 49 3.86 -11.34 -3.52
CA HIS A 49 3.26 -10.47 -2.51
C HIS A 49 3.59 -9.03 -2.83
N VAL A 50 2.76 -8.13 -2.32
CA VAL A 50 2.91 -6.69 -2.51
C VAL A 50 2.91 -6.03 -1.15
N ARG A 51 3.95 -5.25 -0.88
CA ARG A 51 4.06 -4.50 0.36
C ARG A 51 3.48 -3.10 0.17
N GLU A 52 2.59 -2.69 1.07
CA GLU A 52 2.12 -1.32 1.07
C GLU A 52 3.25 -0.41 1.51
N LEU A 53 3.41 0.70 0.80
CA LEU A 53 4.37 1.72 1.20
C LEU A 53 3.68 2.81 1.99
N PRO A 54 4.35 3.38 3.01
CA PRO A 54 3.85 4.60 3.64
C PRO A 54 3.66 5.69 2.59
N ASP A 55 2.70 6.58 2.82
CA ASP A 55 2.33 7.61 1.86
C ASP A 55 3.54 8.42 1.36
N ALA A 56 4.39 8.85 2.26
CA ALA A 56 5.55 9.67 1.88
C ALA A 56 6.50 8.93 0.96
N GLU A 57 6.74 7.64 1.23
CA GLU A 57 7.62 6.83 0.39
C GLU A 57 6.99 6.58 -0.98
N PHE A 58 5.70 6.28 -1.01
CA PHE A 58 4.99 6.06 -2.27
C PHE A 58 5.02 7.31 -3.15
N ARG A 59 4.72 8.47 -2.55
CA ARG A 59 4.69 9.72 -3.30
C ARG A 59 6.05 10.11 -3.84
N LYS A 60 7.11 9.83 -3.10
CA LYS A 60 8.47 10.08 -3.57
C LYS A 60 8.77 9.25 -4.81
N LEU A 61 8.50 7.94 -4.74
CA LEU A 61 8.74 7.05 -5.87
C LEU A 61 7.87 7.39 -7.06
N TRP A 62 6.61 7.70 -6.82
CA TRP A 62 5.69 8.11 -7.88
C TRP A 62 6.16 9.39 -8.56
N GLY A 63 6.61 10.38 -7.76
CA GLY A 63 7.08 11.65 -8.28
C GLY A 63 8.35 11.52 -9.11
N GLU A 64 9.18 10.52 -8.82
CA GLU A 64 10.38 10.24 -9.62
C GLU A 64 10.03 9.63 -10.98
N GLY A 65 8.84 9.06 -11.10
CA GLY A 65 8.41 8.43 -12.34
C GLY A 65 9.19 7.19 -12.70
N ASP A 66 9.83 6.54 -11.73
CA ASP A 66 10.68 5.38 -11.97
C ASP A 66 9.91 4.11 -11.62
N ARG A 67 9.38 3.46 -12.67
CA ARG A 67 8.62 2.22 -12.50
C ARG A 67 9.45 1.13 -11.83
N ALA A 68 10.73 1.01 -12.20
CA ALA A 68 11.59 -0.04 -11.66
C ALA A 68 11.79 0.13 -10.16
N LYS A 69 11.96 1.36 -9.69
CA LYS A 69 12.08 1.63 -8.25
C LYS A 69 10.80 1.25 -7.52
N LEU A 70 9.64 1.58 -8.09
CA LEU A 70 8.36 1.25 -7.48
C LEU A 70 8.19 -0.27 -7.37
N ILE A 71 8.50 -1.00 -8.44
CA ILE A 71 8.40 -2.45 -8.45
C ILE A 71 9.36 -3.06 -7.41
N ALA A 72 10.61 -2.63 -7.41
CA ALA A 72 11.58 -3.17 -6.45
C ALA A 72 11.19 -2.91 -5.00
N ALA A 73 10.55 -1.79 -4.73
CA ALA A 73 10.14 -1.42 -3.38
C ALA A 73 8.88 -2.16 -2.91
N THR A 74 8.00 -2.56 -3.83
CA THR A 74 6.68 -3.10 -3.48
C THR A 74 6.55 -4.59 -3.67
N ILE A 75 7.12 -5.16 -4.74
CA ILE A 75 6.97 -6.60 -5.01
C ILE A 75 7.93 -7.35 -4.10
N CYS A 76 7.39 -8.28 -3.31
CA CYS A 76 8.14 -8.88 -2.23
C CYS A 76 7.71 -10.34 -2.04
N ASP A 77 8.34 -11.00 -1.06
CA ASP A 77 7.92 -12.32 -0.62
C ASP A 77 6.91 -12.17 0.53
N GLU A 78 6.47 -13.29 1.08
CA GLU A 78 5.46 -13.28 2.14
C GLU A 78 5.93 -12.60 3.43
N ASP A 79 7.24 -12.46 3.60
CA ASP A 79 7.82 -11.77 4.75
C ASP A 79 8.05 -10.28 4.49
N GLY A 80 7.69 -9.81 3.31
CA GLY A 80 7.87 -8.41 2.93
C GLY A 80 9.27 -8.09 2.43
N LYS A 81 10.09 -9.08 2.14
CA LYS A 81 11.44 -8.86 1.63
C LYS A 81 11.42 -8.70 0.13
N PRO A 82 12.18 -7.74 -0.42
CA PRO A 82 12.21 -7.56 -1.88
C PRO A 82 12.66 -8.83 -2.60
N VAL A 83 12.00 -9.14 -3.72
CA VAL A 83 12.35 -10.29 -4.55
C VAL A 83 13.23 -9.91 -5.73
N MET A 84 13.37 -8.62 -6.01
CA MET A 84 14.26 -8.15 -7.06
C MET A 84 14.75 -6.75 -6.71
N ASN A 85 15.92 -6.39 -7.25
CA ASN A 85 16.45 -5.04 -7.09
C ASN A 85 16.01 -4.17 -8.26
N VAL A 86 16.36 -2.87 -8.21
CA VAL A 86 15.97 -1.91 -9.25
C VAL A 86 16.52 -2.30 -10.62
N THR A 87 17.75 -2.77 -10.68
CA THR A 87 18.38 -3.18 -11.94
C THR A 87 17.61 -4.33 -12.57
N GLN A 88 17.23 -5.32 -11.78
CA GLN A 88 16.44 -6.45 -12.26
C GLN A 88 15.05 -6.01 -12.71
N ALA A 89 14.40 -5.16 -11.93
CA ALA A 89 13.07 -4.67 -12.28
C ALA A 89 13.10 -3.88 -13.59
N ALA A 90 14.17 -3.14 -13.83
CA ALA A 90 14.32 -2.35 -15.07
C ALA A 90 14.45 -3.24 -16.30
N GLN A 91 14.80 -4.51 -16.13
CA GLN A 91 14.98 -5.44 -17.25
C GLN A 91 13.76 -6.30 -17.53
N LEU A 92 12.68 -6.12 -16.76
CA LEU A 92 11.43 -6.84 -17.02
C LEU A 92 10.85 -6.48 -18.38
N LYS A 93 10.15 -7.44 -18.98
CA LYS A 93 9.40 -7.13 -20.19
C LYS A 93 8.38 -6.03 -19.91
N PRO A 94 8.16 -5.10 -20.85
CA PRO A 94 7.25 -3.96 -20.59
C PRO A 94 5.86 -4.37 -20.12
N LEU A 95 5.29 -5.45 -20.68
CA LEU A 95 3.96 -5.91 -20.26
C LEU A 95 3.97 -6.41 -18.82
N VAL A 96 5.04 -7.10 -18.42
CA VAL A 96 5.17 -7.59 -17.04
C VAL A 96 5.35 -6.42 -16.08
N ALA A 97 6.23 -5.47 -16.43
CA ALA A 97 6.45 -4.29 -15.60
C ALA A 97 5.17 -3.47 -15.42
N ALA A 98 4.39 -3.32 -16.51
CA ALA A 98 3.13 -2.59 -16.44
C ALA A 98 2.13 -3.26 -15.51
N GLU A 99 2.03 -4.60 -15.55
CA GLU A 99 1.13 -5.34 -14.67
C GLU A 99 1.56 -5.25 -13.21
N LEU A 100 2.86 -5.35 -12.95
CA LEU A 100 3.35 -5.21 -11.58
C LEU A 100 3.13 -3.80 -11.05
N GLN A 101 3.30 -2.79 -11.89
CA GLN A 101 3.01 -1.41 -11.50
C GLN A 101 1.53 -1.25 -11.16
N ARG A 102 0.65 -1.81 -11.99
CA ARG A 102 -0.79 -1.75 -11.74
C ARG A 102 -1.16 -2.37 -10.39
N VAL A 103 -0.59 -3.53 -10.09
CA VAL A 103 -0.84 -4.22 -8.82
C VAL A 103 -0.30 -3.41 -7.64
N ALA A 104 0.91 -2.87 -7.78
CA ALA A 104 1.51 -2.04 -6.73
C ALA A 104 0.63 -0.82 -6.42
N MET A 105 0.11 -0.18 -7.46
CA MET A 105 -0.76 0.98 -7.30
C MET A 105 -2.11 0.59 -6.69
N LYS A 106 -2.65 -0.55 -7.07
CA LYS A 106 -3.90 -1.04 -6.52
C LYS A 106 -3.79 -1.19 -5.00
N HIS A 107 -2.74 -1.81 -4.53
CA HIS A 107 -2.54 -2.03 -3.10
C HIS A 107 -2.13 -0.76 -2.35
N SER A 108 -1.74 0.26 -3.06
CA SER A 108 -1.44 1.57 -2.47
C SER A 108 -2.63 2.53 -2.55
N GLY A 109 -3.80 2.03 -2.95
CA GLY A 109 -5.03 2.82 -2.98
C GLY A 109 -5.23 3.62 -4.25
N PHE A 110 -4.54 3.28 -5.34
CA PHE A 110 -4.63 3.98 -6.61
C PHE A 110 -5.10 3.04 -7.72
N GLY A 111 -5.43 3.60 -8.87
CA GLY A 111 -5.85 2.82 -10.03
C GLY A 111 -7.31 2.40 -9.93
N ASP A 112 -7.65 1.26 -10.54
CA ASP A 112 -9.03 0.82 -10.68
C ASP A 112 -9.70 0.61 -9.32
N ALA A 113 -8.99 0.05 -8.37
CA ALA A 113 -9.54 -0.20 -7.04
C ALA A 113 -9.90 1.11 -6.33
N ALA A 114 -9.06 2.13 -6.46
CA ALA A 114 -9.35 3.43 -5.87
C ALA A 114 -10.52 4.12 -6.56
N ALA A 115 -10.58 4.03 -7.89
CA ALA A 115 -11.70 4.59 -8.66
C ALA A 115 -13.01 3.91 -8.26
N GLN A 116 -13.00 2.59 -8.10
CA GLN A 116 -14.20 1.86 -7.71
C GLN A 116 -14.65 2.26 -6.31
N ALA A 117 -13.71 2.40 -5.38
CA ALA A 117 -14.03 2.80 -4.02
C ALA A 117 -14.65 4.20 -3.98
N GLN A 118 -14.14 5.13 -4.78
CA GLN A 118 -14.69 6.46 -4.87
C GLN A 118 -16.09 6.46 -5.48
N ALA A 119 -16.29 5.65 -6.51
CA ALA A 119 -17.60 5.52 -7.14
C ALA A 119 -18.62 4.98 -6.15
N ASP A 120 -18.25 3.94 -5.39
CA ASP A 120 -19.14 3.35 -4.39
C ASP A 120 -19.46 4.35 -3.29
N ALA A 121 -18.48 5.11 -2.84
CA ALA A 121 -18.69 6.14 -1.82
C ALA A 121 -19.61 7.26 -2.34
N GLY A 122 -19.42 7.66 -3.61
CA GLY A 122 -20.26 8.69 -4.22
C GLY A 122 -21.69 8.25 -4.44
N ASN A 123 -21.93 6.97 -4.58
CA ASN A 123 -23.27 6.41 -4.78
C ASN A 123 -23.99 6.06 -3.49
N GLY A 124 -23.21 5.96 -2.44
CA GLY A 124 -23.75 5.60 -1.13
C GLY A 124 -24.06 6.79 -0.30
#